data_3e2582509f413211fd285dfa2e1f686d
#
_entry.id   3e2582509f413211fd285dfa2e1f686d
#
_cell.length_a   1.000
_cell.length_b   1.000
_cell.length_c   1.000
_cell.angle_alpha   90.00
_cell.angle_beta   90.00
_cell.angle_gamma   90.00
#
_symmetry.space_group_name_H-M   'P 1'
#
loop_
_entity.id
_entity.type
_entity.pdbx_description
1 polymer ?
#
loop_
_entity_poly.entity_id
_entity_poly.type
_entity_poly.pdbx_seq_one_letter_code
_entity_poly.pdbx_strand_id
1 'polypeptide(L)'
;MLAEDLSPGEIVHFMHAPTLRTRQTVEEIRAGMAEALGPDGDADLLEVSEQWAIRNPDLYVAGQRVEMVSTAETLAEQLCASPVDPETLSEHPFFREFWASPDRIRYWVEHPDPPGEDTVAVARRQMTFAMSLPDRPENRPVRYVLSTHSPVLRAILSCYAGEDPGEPGYLEPIDLILSENGSPELRFRGLRTFLSSTLVVKGVPR
;
A
#
# COMPACT_ATOMS: atom_id res chain seq x y z
N MET A 1 -12.45 16.59 -6.14
CA MET A 1 -12.01 15.32 -6.81
C MET A 1 -10.55 15.44 -7.23
N LEU A 2 -9.81 14.32 -7.41
CA LEU A 2 -8.35 14.37 -7.71
C LEU A 2 -7.99 15.28 -8.91
N ALA A 3 -8.85 15.38 -9.91
CA ALA A 3 -8.62 16.22 -11.08
C ALA A 3 -8.68 17.74 -10.79
N GLU A 4 -9.47 18.16 -9.80
CA GLU A 4 -9.61 19.58 -9.42
C GLU A 4 -8.38 20.12 -8.67
N ASP A 5 -7.58 19.22 -8.09
CA ASP A 5 -6.40 19.56 -7.31
C ASP A 5 -5.10 19.49 -8.11
N LEU A 6 -5.19 19.25 -9.45
CA LEU A 6 -4.00 19.20 -10.29
C LEU A 6 -3.44 20.59 -10.55
N SER A 7 -2.11 20.68 -10.50
CA SER A 7 -1.38 21.88 -10.93
C SER A 7 -1.27 21.93 -12.46
N PRO A 8 -1.26 23.10 -13.09
CA PRO A 8 -0.99 23.21 -14.52
C PRO A 8 0.31 22.52 -14.92
N GLY A 9 0.27 21.71 -15.96
CA GLY A 9 1.42 20.96 -16.47
C GLY A 9 1.89 19.81 -15.56
N GLU A 10 1.08 19.37 -14.58
CA GLU A 10 1.44 18.26 -13.68
C GLU A 10 1.52 16.94 -14.44
N ILE A 11 2.53 16.12 -14.12
CA ILE A 11 2.64 14.74 -14.62
C ILE A 11 2.03 13.80 -13.58
N VAL A 12 1.09 12.96 -14.01
CA VAL A 12 0.45 11.99 -13.11
C VAL A 12 0.83 10.57 -13.48
N HIS A 13 1.53 9.89 -12.56
CA HIS A 13 1.87 8.48 -12.67
C HIS A 13 0.81 7.63 -11.96
N PHE A 14 0.38 6.55 -12.62
CA PHE A 14 -0.59 5.60 -12.09
C PHE A 14 0.07 4.25 -11.88
N MET A 15 0.01 3.74 -10.64
CA MET A 15 0.65 2.48 -10.26
C MET A 15 -0.30 1.60 -9.46
N HIS A 16 -0.18 0.28 -9.59
CA HIS A 16 -0.99 -0.67 -8.84
C HIS A 16 -0.15 -1.82 -8.26
N ALA A 17 -0.62 -2.37 -7.15
CA ALA A 17 -0.12 -3.64 -6.63
C ALA A 17 -0.45 -4.79 -7.63
N PRO A 18 0.29 -5.93 -7.60
CA PRO A 18 0.15 -7.01 -8.58
C PRO A 18 -1.14 -7.83 -8.38
N THR A 19 -2.31 -7.18 -8.34
CA THR A 19 -3.63 -7.81 -8.27
C THR A 19 -4.61 -7.18 -9.25
N LEU A 20 -5.54 -7.97 -9.76
CA LEU A 20 -6.54 -7.50 -10.72
C LEU A 20 -7.37 -6.32 -10.16
N ARG A 21 -7.81 -6.42 -8.90
CA ARG A 21 -8.65 -5.37 -8.29
C ARG A 21 -7.94 -4.02 -8.16
N THR A 22 -6.64 -4.00 -7.80
CA THR A 22 -5.88 -2.74 -7.69
C THR A 22 -5.60 -2.15 -9.06
N ARG A 23 -5.34 -3.00 -10.06
CA ARG A 23 -5.21 -2.58 -11.45
C ARG A 23 -6.50 -1.92 -11.95
N GLN A 24 -7.63 -2.60 -11.84
CA GLN A 24 -8.94 -2.06 -12.25
C GLN A 24 -9.24 -0.74 -11.53
N THR A 25 -8.99 -0.67 -10.21
CA THR A 25 -9.21 0.57 -9.44
C THR A 25 -8.41 1.74 -10.01
N VAL A 26 -7.12 1.57 -10.29
CA VAL A 26 -6.30 2.67 -10.79
C VAL A 26 -6.61 3.02 -12.26
N GLU A 27 -7.00 2.05 -13.07
CA GLU A 27 -7.47 2.27 -14.44
C GLU A 27 -8.74 3.14 -14.46
N GLU A 28 -9.70 2.87 -13.56
CA GLU A 28 -10.92 3.68 -13.40
C GLU A 28 -10.62 5.09 -12.86
N ILE A 29 -9.70 5.22 -11.91
CA ILE A 29 -9.25 6.55 -11.43
C ILE A 29 -8.67 7.35 -12.59
N ARG A 30 -7.77 6.75 -13.38
CA ARG A 30 -7.16 7.40 -14.54
C ARG A 30 -8.22 7.83 -15.58
N ALA A 31 -9.15 6.95 -15.88
CA ALA A 31 -10.24 7.24 -16.83
C ALA A 31 -11.12 8.41 -16.35
N GLY A 32 -11.52 8.40 -15.07
CA GLY A 32 -12.30 9.48 -14.49
C GLY A 32 -11.55 10.81 -14.43
N MET A 33 -10.24 10.78 -14.20
CA MET A 33 -9.39 11.99 -14.27
C MET A 33 -9.31 12.52 -15.72
N ALA A 34 -9.11 11.65 -16.71
CA ALA A 34 -9.08 12.04 -18.13
C ALA A 34 -10.40 12.65 -18.58
N GLU A 35 -11.53 12.07 -18.16
CA GLU A 35 -12.87 12.62 -18.44
C GLU A 35 -13.06 14.02 -17.81
N ALA A 36 -12.66 14.18 -16.54
CA ALA A 36 -12.79 15.44 -15.82
C ALA A 36 -11.91 16.57 -16.39
N LEU A 37 -10.70 16.24 -16.86
CA LEU A 37 -9.80 17.19 -17.50
C LEU A 37 -10.30 17.61 -18.90
N GLY A 38 -10.96 16.70 -19.62
CA GLY A 38 -11.38 16.92 -21.00
C GLY A 38 -10.19 17.04 -21.98
N PRO A 39 -10.47 17.36 -23.25
CA PRO A 39 -9.45 17.39 -24.31
C PRO A 39 -8.43 18.54 -24.17
N ASP A 40 -8.78 19.58 -23.43
CA ASP A 40 -7.94 20.77 -23.22
C ASP A 40 -7.24 20.75 -21.86
N GLY A 41 -7.26 19.63 -21.15
CA GLY A 41 -6.66 19.48 -19.83
C GLY A 41 -5.14 19.65 -19.87
N ASP A 42 -4.60 20.48 -18.98
CA ASP A 42 -3.18 20.78 -18.88
C ASP A 42 -2.50 19.88 -17.82
N ALA A 43 -2.57 18.56 -18.03
CA ALA A 43 -1.85 17.57 -17.25
C ALA A 43 -1.53 16.32 -18.08
N ASP A 44 -0.37 15.71 -17.86
CA ASP A 44 0.04 14.48 -18.53
C ASP A 44 -0.34 13.25 -17.69
N LEU A 45 -1.41 12.56 -18.09
CA LEU A 45 -1.84 11.30 -17.47
C LEU A 45 -1.11 10.11 -18.12
N LEU A 46 -0.09 9.59 -17.44
CA LEU A 46 0.71 8.49 -17.95
C LEU A 46 -0.05 7.15 -17.92
N GLU A 47 0.49 6.14 -18.61
CA GLU A 47 -0.07 4.80 -18.62
C GLU A 47 0.08 4.11 -17.25
N VAL A 48 -0.85 3.21 -16.94
CA VAL A 48 -0.86 2.44 -15.69
C VAL A 48 0.27 1.43 -15.68
N SER A 49 0.98 1.31 -14.54
CA SER A 49 2.09 0.38 -14.36
C SER A 49 1.96 -0.46 -13.10
N GLU A 50 2.43 -1.71 -13.16
CA GLU A 50 2.50 -2.61 -12.01
C GLU A 50 3.70 -2.30 -11.12
N GLN A 51 3.49 -2.33 -9.78
CA GLN A 51 4.53 -2.10 -8.79
C GLN A 51 4.49 -3.13 -7.66
N TRP A 52 5.49 -3.99 -7.62
CA TRP A 52 5.65 -5.01 -6.57
C TRP A 52 5.96 -4.43 -5.20
N ALA A 53 6.53 -3.25 -5.14
CA ALA A 53 6.83 -2.58 -3.88
C ALA A 53 5.57 -2.28 -3.06
N ILE A 54 4.41 -2.07 -3.71
CA ILE A 54 3.14 -1.74 -3.05
C ILE A 54 2.18 -2.94 -2.89
N ARG A 55 2.70 -4.18 -2.97
CA ARG A 55 1.92 -5.41 -2.78
C ARG A 55 1.48 -5.62 -1.34
N ASN A 56 0.54 -6.55 -1.15
CA ASN A 56 0.18 -7.08 0.16
C ASN A 56 1.40 -7.57 0.96
N PRO A 57 1.28 -7.71 2.29
CA PRO A 57 2.30 -8.40 3.09
C PRO A 57 2.59 -9.81 2.57
N ASP A 58 3.86 -10.16 2.49
CA ASP A 58 4.27 -11.54 2.23
C ASP A 58 4.20 -12.36 3.52
N LEU A 59 3.37 -13.39 3.53
CA LEU A 59 3.36 -14.43 4.55
C LEU A 59 4.01 -15.69 3.99
N TYR A 60 4.50 -16.56 4.87
CA TYR A 60 5.18 -17.79 4.48
C TYR A 60 4.62 -18.99 5.25
N VAL A 61 4.28 -20.05 4.52
CA VAL A 61 3.84 -21.34 5.04
C VAL A 61 4.57 -22.45 4.31
N ALA A 62 5.14 -23.40 5.02
CA ALA A 62 5.89 -24.52 4.44
C ALA A 62 6.95 -24.07 3.40
N GLY A 63 7.59 -22.91 3.62
CA GLY A 63 8.58 -22.33 2.72
C GLY A 63 8.02 -21.68 1.46
N GLN A 64 6.72 -21.57 1.31
CA GLN A 64 6.03 -20.91 0.20
C GLN A 64 5.45 -19.57 0.63
N ARG A 65 5.56 -18.58 -0.28
CA ARG A 65 4.87 -17.30 -0.11
C ARG A 65 3.38 -17.48 -0.32
N VAL A 66 2.59 -16.92 0.59
CA VAL A 66 1.12 -16.92 0.52
C VAL A 66 0.58 -15.52 0.77
N GLU A 67 -0.65 -15.28 0.33
CA GLU A 67 -1.38 -14.05 0.60
C GLU A 67 -2.34 -14.22 1.77
N MET A 68 -2.68 -13.12 2.43
CA MET A 68 -3.73 -13.09 3.44
C MET A 68 -5.07 -13.42 2.79
N VAL A 69 -5.63 -14.58 3.13
CA VAL A 69 -6.92 -15.07 2.61
C VAL A 69 -7.91 -15.35 3.73
N SER A 70 -9.16 -15.55 3.36
CA SER A 70 -10.27 -15.61 4.30
C SER A 70 -10.42 -16.93 5.03
N THR A 71 -9.91 -18.04 4.47
CA THR A 71 -10.10 -19.39 5.00
C THR A 71 -8.87 -20.27 4.80
N ALA A 72 -8.83 -21.38 5.55
CA ALA A 72 -7.78 -22.39 5.45
C ALA A 72 -7.76 -23.08 4.09
N GLU A 73 -8.92 -23.33 3.50
CA GLU A 73 -9.07 -23.95 2.18
C GLU A 73 -8.42 -23.07 1.11
N THR A 74 -8.74 -21.77 1.11
CA THR A 74 -8.15 -20.81 0.16
C THR A 74 -6.64 -20.64 0.36
N LEU A 75 -6.15 -20.80 1.59
CA LEU A 75 -4.72 -20.81 1.87
C LEU A 75 -4.05 -22.09 1.34
N ALA A 76 -4.68 -23.25 1.55
CA ALA A 76 -4.19 -24.54 1.06
C ALA A 76 -4.07 -24.56 -0.48
N GLU A 77 -5.00 -23.93 -1.19
CA GLU A 77 -4.97 -23.80 -2.65
C GLU A 77 -3.72 -23.06 -3.16
N GLN A 78 -3.11 -22.21 -2.35
CA GLN A 78 -1.88 -21.50 -2.72
C GLN A 78 -0.61 -22.36 -2.53
N LEU A 79 -0.69 -23.45 -1.74
CA LEU A 79 0.45 -24.26 -1.35
C LEU A 79 0.73 -25.40 -2.34
N CYS A 80 0.93 -25.06 -3.62
CA CYS A 80 1.06 -26.07 -4.67
C CYS A 80 2.35 -26.89 -4.60
N ALA A 81 3.47 -26.30 -4.17
CA ALA A 81 4.76 -26.98 -4.12
C ALA A 81 4.97 -27.88 -2.90
N SER A 82 4.31 -27.57 -1.80
CA SER A 82 4.28 -28.37 -0.58
C SER A 82 2.88 -28.29 0.00
N PRO A 83 1.95 -29.16 -0.47
CA PRO A 83 0.57 -29.12 0.00
C PRO A 83 0.48 -29.34 1.50
N VAL A 84 -0.33 -28.51 2.17
CA VAL A 84 -0.70 -28.63 3.57
C VAL A 84 -2.21 -28.69 3.63
N ASP A 85 -2.76 -29.62 4.40
CA ASP A 85 -4.20 -29.76 4.52
C ASP A 85 -4.82 -28.57 5.30
N PRO A 86 -6.07 -28.19 4.99
CA PRO A 86 -6.74 -27.06 5.63
C PRO A 86 -6.90 -27.22 7.15
N GLU A 87 -7.02 -28.45 7.67
CA GLU A 87 -7.15 -28.71 9.11
C GLU A 87 -5.86 -28.32 9.83
N THR A 88 -4.70 -28.77 9.33
CA THR A 88 -3.38 -28.38 9.84
C THR A 88 -3.17 -26.86 9.81
N LEU A 89 -3.60 -26.18 8.73
CA LEU A 89 -3.53 -24.73 8.63
C LEU A 89 -4.42 -24.04 9.67
N SER A 90 -5.61 -24.59 9.93
CA SER A 90 -6.55 -24.07 10.93
C SER A 90 -6.04 -24.23 12.37
N GLU A 91 -5.16 -25.19 12.62
CA GLU A 91 -4.50 -25.38 13.92
C GLU A 91 -3.26 -24.49 14.11
N HIS A 92 -2.72 -23.91 13.04
CA HIS A 92 -1.57 -23.02 13.15
C HIS A 92 -1.92 -21.81 14.02
N PRO A 93 -1.16 -21.49 15.09
CA PRO A 93 -1.54 -20.48 16.09
C PRO A 93 -1.91 -19.13 15.50
N PHE A 94 -1.09 -18.62 14.56
CA PHE A 94 -1.37 -17.35 13.90
C PHE A 94 -2.65 -17.39 13.08
N PHE A 95 -2.83 -18.38 12.20
CA PHE A 95 -3.98 -18.43 11.28
C PHE A 95 -5.28 -18.70 12.00
N ARG A 96 -5.29 -19.56 13.03
CA ARG A 96 -6.46 -19.80 13.87
C ARG A 96 -7.00 -18.51 14.47
N GLU A 97 -6.14 -17.72 15.11
CA GLU A 97 -6.55 -16.46 15.75
C GLU A 97 -6.86 -15.38 14.70
N PHE A 98 -6.10 -15.34 13.60
CA PHE A 98 -6.34 -14.43 12.46
C PHE A 98 -7.75 -14.64 11.88
N TRP A 99 -8.16 -15.88 11.61
CA TRP A 99 -9.48 -16.17 11.07
C TRP A 99 -10.60 -16.00 12.10
N ALA A 100 -10.33 -16.20 13.38
CA ALA A 100 -11.28 -15.96 14.46
C ALA A 100 -11.47 -14.46 14.78
N SER A 101 -10.52 -13.62 14.40
CA SER A 101 -10.58 -12.19 14.68
C SER A 101 -11.71 -11.49 13.91
N PRO A 102 -12.51 -10.63 14.56
CA PRO A 102 -13.50 -9.79 13.88
C PRO A 102 -12.87 -8.75 12.95
N ASP A 103 -11.64 -8.32 13.24
CA ASP A 103 -10.81 -7.47 12.38
C ASP A 103 -9.45 -8.17 12.18
N ARG A 104 -9.38 -8.97 11.12
CA ARG A 104 -8.21 -9.77 10.77
C ARG A 104 -6.98 -8.94 10.46
N ILE A 105 -7.20 -7.79 9.84
CA ILE A 105 -6.08 -6.91 9.49
C ILE A 105 -5.52 -6.26 10.74
N ARG A 106 -6.37 -5.84 11.68
CA ARG A 106 -5.91 -5.35 12.98
C ARG A 106 -5.12 -6.42 13.73
N TYR A 107 -5.60 -7.67 13.73
CA TYR A 107 -4.87 -8.78 14.34
C TYR A 107 -3.44 -8.90 13.78
N TRP A 108 -3.29 -8.85 12.44
CA TRP A 108 -1.98 -8.88 11.81
C TRP A 108 -1.14 -7.64 12.15
N VAL A 109 -1.75 -6.44 12.12
CA VAL A 109 -1.05 -5.17 12.44
C VAL A 109 -0.48 -5.19 13.85
N GLU A 110 -1.20 -5.74 14.82
CA GLU A 110 -0.82 -5.79 16.23
C GLU A 110 0.02 -7.04 16.58
N HIS A 111 0.12 -8.01 15.66
CA HIS A 111 0.84 -9.26 15.94
C HIS A 111 2.35 -9.04 15.96
N PRO A 112 3.07 -9.42 17.04
CA PRO A 112 4.49 -9.12 17.17
C PRO A 112 5.40 -9.95 16.25
N ASP A 113 4.93 -11.13 15.82
CA ASP A 113 5.71 -12.10 15.03
C ASP A 113 4.79 -12.90 14.08
N PRO A 114 4.26 -12.25 13.02
CA PRO A 114 3.47 -12.97 12.02
C PRO A 114 4.38 -13.87 11.17
N PRO A 115 3.83 -14.90 10.50
CA PRO A 115 4.63 -15.80 9.67
C PRO A 115 5.07 -15.13 8.36
N GLY A 116 5.91 -14.09 8.42
CA GLY A 116 6.36 -13.34 7.25
C GLY A 116 6.64 -11.87 7.54
N GLU A 117 6.20 -10.97 6.64
CA GLU A 117 6.36 -9.53 6.86
C GLU A 117 5.44 -9.05 8.00
N ASP A 118 6.05 -8.40 8.98
CA ASP A 118 5.33 -7.65 10.01
C ASP A 118 4.94 -6.24 9.53
N THR A 119 4.17 -5.56 10.35
CA THR A 119 3.72 -4.18 10.12
C THR A 119 4.88 -3.23 9.82
N VAL A 120 6.00 -3.36 10.56
CA VAL A 120 7.16 -2.48 10.39
C VAL A 120 7.89 -2.75 9.07
N ALA A 121 8.04 -4.02 8.69
CA ALA A 121 8.67 -4.40 7.42
C ALA A 121 7.87 -3.88 6.22
N VAL A 122 6.54 -4.05 6.25
CA VAL A 122 5.64 -3.54 5.20
C VAL A 122 5.69 -2.02 5.12
N ALA A 123 5.51 -1.32 6.23
CA ALA A 123 5.55 0.14 6.26
C ALA A 123 6.90 0.68 5.76
N ARG A 124 8.02 0.06 6.17
CA ARG A 124 9.36 0.42 5.70
C ARG A 124 9.53 0.22 4.20
N ARG A 125 9.08 -0.93 3.66
CA ARG A 125 9.13 -1.23 2.22
C ARG A 125 8.39 -0.15 1.42
N GLN A 126 7.17 0.22 1.86
CA GLN A 126 6.34 1.23 1.22
C GLN A 126 7.00 2.62 1.25
N MET A 127 7.46 3.05 2.40
CA MET A 127 8.10 4.36 2.54
C MET A 127 9.42 4.45 1.79
N THR A 128 10.22 3.38 1.79
CA THR A 128 11.45 3.32 0.98
C THR A 128 11.14 3.47 -0.50
N PHE A 129 10.10 2.80 -0.99
CA PHE A 129 9.65 2.94 -2.37
C PHE A 129 9.17 4.37 -2.66
N ALA A 130 8.24 4.90 -1.85
CA ALA A 130 7.68 6.24 -2.05
C ALA A 130 8.78 7.33 -2.08
N MET A 131 9.75 7.23 -1.17
CA MET A 131 10.87 8.17 -1.08
C MET A 131 11.92 8.00 -2.20
N SER A 132 11.86 6.91 -2.96
CA SER A 132 12.73 6.69 -4.12
C SER A 132 12.15 7.24 -5.42
N LEU A 133 10.87 7.64 -5.42
CA LEU A 133 10.22 8.20 -6.60
C LEU A 133 10.79 9.59 -6.91
N PRO A 134 11.01 9.94 -8.20
CA PRO A 134 11.44 11.26 -8.59
C PRO A 134 10.45 12.35 -8.15
N ASP A 135 10.94 13.40 -7.51
CA ASP A 135 10.11 14.50 -7.01
C ASP A 135 9.79 15.54 -8.09
N ARG A 136 10.64 15.67 -9.12
CA ARG A 136 10.46 16.63 -10.22
C ARG A 136 11.07 16.13 -11.52
N PRO A 137 10.47 15.17 -12.19
CA PRO A 137 10.90 14.80 -13.53
C PRO A 137 10.73 16.02 -14.45
N GLU A 138 11.78 16.39 -15.18
CA GLU A 138 11.76 17.50 -16.14
C GLU A 138 11.41 18.88 -15.55
N ASN A 139 11.65 19.10 -14.25
CA ASN A 139 11.28 20.33 -13.51
C ASN A 139 9.76 20.65 -13.50
N ARG A 140 8.91 19.64 -13.66
CA ARG A 140 7.45 19.75 -13.62
C ARG A 140 6.89 19.20 -12.30
N PRO A 141 5.76 19.70 -11.83
CA PRO A 141 5.04 19.04 -10.73
C PRO A 141 4.73 17.59 -11.09
N VAL A 142 4.81 16.71 -10.12
CA VAL A 142 4.51 15.28 -10.31
C VAL A 142 3.61 14.76 -9.22
N ARG A 143 2.67 13.89 -9.60
CA ARG A 143 1.80 13.15 -8.69
C ARG A 143 1.91 11.66 -8.96
N TYR A 144 1.98 10.87 -7.90
CA TYR A 144 1.95 9.42 -7.96
C TYR A 144 0.65 8.92 -7.32
N VAL A 145 -0.23 8.31 -8.11
CA VAL A 145 -1.47 7.67 -7.66
C VAL A 145 -1.21 6.18 -7.56
N LEU A 146 -1.22 5.67 -6.33
CA LEU A 146 -0.87 4.28 -6.00
C LEU A 146 -2.10 3.53 -5.52
N SER A 147 -2.53 2.49 -6.23
CA SER A 147 -3.59 1.58 -5.77
C SER A 147 -2.99 0.36 -5.09
N THR A 148 -3.28 0.19 -3.80
CA THR A 148 -2.80 -0.90 -2.97
C THR A 148 -3.93 -1.49 -2.10
N HIS A 149 -3.61 -2.12 -0.99
CA HIS A 149 -4.52 -2.86 -0.13
C HIS A 149 -4.56 -2.29 1.28
N SER A 150 -5.69 -2.51 1.96
CA SER A 150 -5.91 -2.09 3.35
C SER A 150 -4.77 -2.45 4.31
N PRO A 151 -4.21 -3.68 4.33
CA PRO A 151 -3.09 -4.00 5.22
C PRO A 151 -1.89 -3.06 5.05
N VAL A 152 -1.61 -2.65 3.82
CA VAL A 152 -0.49 -1.75 3.53
C VAL A 152 -0.75 -0.35 4.06
N LEU A 153 -1.96 0.19 3.86
CA LEU A 153 -2.35 1.50 4.35
C LEU A 153 -2.34 1.54 5.88
N ARG A 154 -2.89 0.50 6.53
CA ARG A 154 -2.93 0.38 7.99
C ARG A 154 -1.52 0.22 8.59
N ALA A 155 -0.62 -0.51 7.92
CA ALA A 155 0.78 -0.61 8.34
C ALA A 155 1.49 0.75 8.32
N ILE A 156 1.32 1.53 7.26
CA ILE A 156 1.88 2.89 7.16
C ILE A 156 1.37 3.76 8.30
N LEU A 157 0.06 3.80 8.50
CA LEU A 157 -0.56 4.65 9.53
C LEU A 157 -0.18 4.21 10.94
N SER A 158 -0.20 2.91 11.24
CA SER A 158 0.24 2.38 12.53
C SER A 158 1.69 2.78 12.86
N CYS A 159 2.60 2.66 11.88
CA CYS A 159 4.02 2.95 12.12
C CYS A 159 4.36 4.45 12.13
N TYR A 160 3.70 5.25 11.32
CA TYR A 160 4.09 6.65 11.11
C TYR A 160 3.11 7.67 11.69
N ALA A 161 1.85 7.30 11.89
CA ALA A 161 0.86 8.13 12.57
C ALA A 161 0.63 7.70 14.05
N GLY A 162 1.14 6.52 14.44
CA GLY A 162 1.14 6.04 15.81
C GLY A 162 -0.06 5.20 16.22
N GLU A 163 -1.02 5.00 15.31
CA GLU A 163 -2.19 4.15 15.57
C GLU A 163 -2.72 3.50 14.30
N ASP A 164 -3.37 2.35 14.45
CA ASP A 164 -4.13 1.71 13.38
C ASP A 164 -5.54 2.35 13.31
N PRO A 165 -5.87 3.07 12.22
CA PRO A 165 -7.14 3.79 12.11
C PRO A 165 -8.34 2.90 11.78
N GLY A 166 -8.14 1.58 11.68
CA GLY A 166 -9.12 0.64 11.17
C GLY A 166 -9.22 0.62 9.64
N GLU A 167 -10.26 -0.03 9.11
CA GLU A 167 -10.42 -0.24 7.68
C GLU A 167 -10.62 1.09 6.93
N PRO A 168 -9.79 1.38 5.92
CA PRO A 168 -10.03 2.52 5.05
C PRO A 168 -11.32 2.35 4.23
N GLY A 169 -11.99 3.46 3.96
CA GLY A 169 -13.11 3.49 3.02
C GLY A 169 -12.67 3.22 1.57
N TYR A 170 -13.64 2.97 0.70
CA TYR A 170 -13.35 2.85 -0.74
C TYR A 170 -12.76 4.15 -1.28
N LEU A 171 -11.64 4.03 -2.00
CA LEU A 171 -10.89 5.16 -2.57
C LEU A 171 -10.44 6.20 -1.52
N GLU A 172 -10.41 5.84 -0.25
CA GLU A 172 -9.91 6.73 0.79
C GLU A 172 -8.37 6.78 0.71
N PRO A 173 -7.77 7.93 0.40
CA PRO A 173 -6.34 8.03 0.18
C PRO A 173 -5.58 8.28 1.49
N ILE A 174 -4.32 7.86 1.49
CA ILE A 174 -3.27 8.46 2.32
C ILE A 174 -2.46 9.37 1.42
N ASP A 175 -2.31 10.63 1.80
CA ASP A 175 -1.45 11.56 1.07
C ASP A 175 -0.07 11.60 1.73
N LEU A 176 0.97 11.39 0.93
CA LEU A 176 2.36 11.65 1.29
C LEU A 176 2.85 12.85 0.48
N ILE A 177 3.04 13.97 1.16
CA ILE A 177 3.44 15.23 0.54
C ILE A 177 4.93 15.44 0.77
N LEU A 178 5.70 15.47 -0.32
CA LEU A 178 7.13 15.77 -0.32
C LEU A 178 7.30 17.22 -0.72
N SER A 179 7.83 18.04 0.17
CA SER A 179 8.17 19.45 -0.14
C SER A 179 9.67 19.63 -0.21
N GLU A 180 10.15 20.53 -1.07
CA GLU A 180 11.58 20.75 -1.35
C GLU A 180 12.43 21.03 -0.10
N ASN A 181 11.85 21.70 0.89
CA ASN A 181 12.57 22.19 2.07
C ASN A 181 11.95 21.73 3.39
N GLY A 182 11.04 20.78 3.35
CA GLY A 182 10.29 20.31 4.51
C GLY A 182 10.46 18.82 4.80
N SER A 183 10.14 18.41 6.03
CA SER A 183 9.94 17.00 6.33
C SER A 183 8.71 16.49 5.56
N PRO A 184 8.74 15.24 5.02
CA PRO A 184 7.58 14.65 4.39
C PRO A 184 6.36 14.69 5.32
N GLU A 185 5.20 15.07 4.80
CA GLU A 185 3.94 15.14 5.55
C GLU A 185 3.01 14.00 5.13
N LEU A 186 2.55 13.21 6.09
CA LEU A 186 1.54 12.18 5.92
C LEU A 186 0.18 12.74 6.35
N ARG A 187 -0.85 12.59 5.52
CA ARG A 187 -2.22 13.02 5.82
C ARG A 187 -3.22 11.89 5.67
N PHE A 188 -4.13 11.78 6.62
CA PHE A 188 -5.24 10.82 6.59
C PHE A 188 -6.36 11.27 7.55
N ARG A 189 -7.62 11.33 7.10
CA ARG A 189 -8.81 11.67 7.94
C ARG A 189 -8.62 12.91 8.82
N GLY A 190 -7.98 13.94 8.31
CA GLY A 190 -7.65 15.14 9.08
C GLY A 190 -6.43 15.04 9.99
N LEU A 191 -5.88 13.85 10.19
CA LEU A 191 -4.57 13.67 10.80
C LEU A 191 -3.48 14.22 9.87
N ARG A 192 -2.49 14.90 10.48
CA ARG A 192 -1.29 15.41 9.79
C ARG A 192 -0.07 15.06 10.62
N THR A 193 0.85 14.30 10.06
CA THR A 193 2.07 13.89 10.74
C THR A 193 3.29 14.21 9.88
N PHE A 194 4.26 14.93 10.44
CA PHE A 194 5.53 15.18 9.80
C PHE A 194 6.50 14.02 10.08
N LEU A 195 7.02 13.43 9.02
CA LEU A 195 7.96 12.32 9.13
C LEU A 195 9.37 12.84 9.35
N SER A 196 10.08 12.30 10.35
CA SER A 196 11.46 12.70 10.54
C SER A 196 12.34 12.17 9.41
N SER A 197 13.25 12.98 8.90
CA SER A 197 14.22 12.60 7.87
C SER A 197 15.10 11.39 8.28
N THR A 198 15.21 11.12 9.56
CA THR A 198 15.96 9.98 10.12
C THR A 198 15.27 8.64 9.92
N LEU A 199 13.93 8.61 9.76
CA LEU A 199 13.17 7.38 9.50
C LEU A 199 13.38 6.86 8.07
N VAL A 200 13.74 7.73 7.15
CA VAL A 200 13.95 7.40 5.73
C VAL A 200 15.34 6.80 5.46
N VAL A 201 16.33 7.05 6.29
CA VAL A 201 17.75 6.75 6.00
C VAL A 201 18.34 5.59 6.81
N LYS A 202 17.68 5.08 7.83
CA LYS A 202 18.22 4.02 8.72
C LYS A 202 18.12 2.59 8.18
N GLY A 203 18.16 2.35 6.90
CA GLY A 203 18.02 1.01 6.34
C GLY A 203 18.86 0.67 5.11
N VAL A 204 19.70 1.56 4.61
CA VAL A 204 20.60 1.26 3.50
C VAL A 204 22.05 1.32 4.01
N PRO A 205 22.74 0.17 4.17
CA PRO A 205 24.19 0.17 4.23
C PRO A 205 24.71 0.66 2.88
N ARG A 206 25.52 1.69 2.88
CA ARG A 206 26.32 2.11 1.71
C ARG A 206 27.39 1.09 1.42
#